data_ab395bf965c6aacd0c3b5f851f85ada2
#
_entry.id   ab395bf965c6aacd0c3b5f851f85ada2
#
_cell.length_a   1.000
_cell.length_b   1.000
_cell.length_c   1.000
_cell.angle_alpha   90.00
_cell.angle_beta   90.00
_cell.angle_gamma   90.00
#
_symmetry.space_group_name_H-M   'P 1'
#
loop_
_entity.id
_entity.type
_entity.pdbx_description
1 polymer ?
#
loop_
_entity_poly.entity_id
_entity_poly.type
_entity_poly.pdbx_seq_one_letter_code
_entity_poly.pdbx_strand_id
1 'polypeptide(L)'
;MNKNVIIGAILAAAVVAVAVIALVTYKPPQSPQLTPPGAQSGGKLYVYLAQLTGGQSVQMLTYYIPTSDGVVYAQLSNNTITYFLLKNDGIINILSQSQGGSYQKLTYYNKLMEICVNSTTRAVIAGESITLSNSQCTPSTSPLPTAKNFDELVLLVQGLPGPTSPSQWKQSGVAQTPMGQATIYTNTTDVPIMPGLSATLDYEKQVLGDGTIYALKVRLSYGGQVVATLTYTLKNITAVPNDVRNIINELSKNVVATRGGGLDILKVAEKIGMKFDGNWPAAVVFFDLQCPYCAQLFKYNYTLFEGHKVVLVDLIVNPDATTAHQRLRCLYQQDPNKVIPTLRILYDRFLAGDPNYTSILPEKQCDIDANAGMQLATLLAGQNVGTPMVVVVYPNGTYTLIVGYDPASIARSLKG
;
A
#
# COMPACT_ATOMS: atom_id res chain seq x y z
N MET A 1 -24.79 26.07 -3.12
CA MET A 1 -24.24 24.80 -3.63
C MET A 1 -25.33 23.74 -3.46
N ASN A 2 -25.76 23.10 -4.53
CA ASN A 2 -26.93 22.24 -4.55
C ASN A 2 -26.68 20.95 -3.73
N LYS A 3 -27.51 20.64 -2.72
CA LYS A 3 -27.36 19.46 -1.83
C LYS A 3 -27.15 18.15 -2.60
N ASN A 4 -27.72 18.04 -3.79
CA ASN A 4 -27.62 16.86 -4.66
C ASN A 4 -26.22 16.66 -5.27
N VAL A 5 -25.44 17.74 -5.45
CA VAL A 5 -24.05 17.66 -5.94
C VAL A 5 -23.10 17.18 -4.84
N ILE A 6 -23.36 17.56 -3.58
CA ILE A 6 -22.53 17.13 -2.44
C ILE A 6 -22.77 15.64 -2.15
N ILE A 7 -24.00 15.17 -2.26
CA ILE A 7 -24.38 13.76 -2.00
C ILE A 7 -23.84 12.85 -3.12
N GLY A 8 -23.93 13.29 -4.38
CA GLY A 8 -23.31 12.60 -5.51
C GLY A 8 -21.77 12.49 -5.37
N ALA A 9 -21.13 13.55 -4.86
CA ALA A 9 -19.68 13.56 -4.63
C ALA A 9 -19.26 12.66 -3.45
N ILE A 10 -20.06 12.56 -2.39
CA ILE A 10 -19.79 11.70 -1.23
C ILE A 10 -20.04 10.23 -1.57
N LEU A 11 -21.07 9.91 -2.35
CA LEU A 11 -21.35 8.54 -2.82
C LEU A 11 -20.35 8.08 -3.87
N ALA A 12 -19.98 8.95 -4.81
CA ALA A 12 -18.87 8.71 -5.70
C ALA A 12 -17.56 8.52 -4.89
N ALA A 13 -17.34 9.31 -3.85
CA ALA A 13 -16.15 9.19 -2.99
C ALA A 13 -16.14 7.89 -2.16
N ALA A 14 -17.26 7.38 -1.68
CA ALA A 14 -17.31 6.13 -0.90
C ALA A 14 -17.14 4.87 -1.77
N VAL A 15 -17.72 4.83 -2.97
CA VAL A 15 -17.52 3.77 -3.97
C VAL A 15 -16.16 3.95 -4.66
N VAL A 16 -15.68 5.19 -4.79
CA VAL A 16 -14.45 5.60 -5.43
C VAL A 16 -13.27 5.60 -4.44
N ALA A 17 -13.45 5.73 -3.13
CA ALA A 17 -12.33 5.69 -2.18
C ALA A 17 -11.62 4.31 -2.13
N VAL A 18 -12.28 3.23 -2.51
CA VAL A 18 -11.63 1.93 -2.74
C VAL A 18 -11.08 1.81 -4.18
N ALA A 19 -11.65 2.54 -5.15
CA ALA A 19 -11.23 2.53 -6.56
C ALA A 19 -10.31 3.71 -6.95
N VAL A 20 -10.33 4.84 -6.25
CA VAL A 20 -9.67 6.12 -6.65
C VAL A 20 -8.21 6.23 -6.20
N ILE A 21 -7.71 5.39 -5.32
CA ILE A 21 -6.23 5.29 -5.18
C ILE A 21 -5.58 4.81 -6.51
N ALA A 22 -6.37 4.33 -7.48
CA ALA A 22 -5.92 3.78 -8.76
C ALA A 22 -6.08 4.70 -9.98
N LEU A 23 -6.59 5.93 -9.85
CA LEU A 23 -7.21 6.61 -11.00
C LEU A 23 -6.58 7.92 -11.52
N VAL A 24 -5.38 8.29 -11.08
CA VAL A 24 -4.69 9.42 -11.67
C VAL A 24 -3.57 8.90 -12.57
N THR A 25 -3.77 8.94 -13.89
CA THR A 25 -2.82 8.66 -14.99
C THR A 25 -2.80 7.24 -15.59
N TYR A 26 -3.90 6.76 -16.17
CA TYR A 26 -3.85 5.56 -17.01
C TYR A 26 -3.58 5.88 -18.47
N LYS A 27 -2.41 5.49 -19.00
CA LYS A 27 -2.20 5.10 -20.40
C LYS A 27 -2.30 3.57 -20.45
N PRO A 28 -3.18 2.97 -21.26
CA PRO A 28 -3.27 1.51 -21.33
C PRO A 28 -1.93 0.95 -21.81
N PRO A 29 -1.28 0.05 -21.04
CA PRO A 29 -0.16 -0.70 -21.57
C PRO A 29 -0.70 -1.65 -22.64
N GLN A 30 0.07 -1.82 -23.71
CA GLN A 30 -0.16 -2.91 -24.66
C GLN A 30 -0.22 -4.22 -23.86
N SER A 31 -1.31 -4.96 -24.06
CA SER A 31 -1.52 -6.27 -23.39
C SER A 31 -0.26 -7.11 -23.50
N PRO A 32 0.28 -7.67 -22.41
CA PRO A 32 1.33 -8.66 -22.53
C PRO A 32 0.75 -9.81 -23.37
N GLN A 33 1.36 -10.10 -24.50
CA GLN A 33 1.07 -11.32 -25.26
C GLN A 33 1.50 -12.50 -24.38
N LEU A 34 0.54 -13.09 -23.67
CA LEU A 34 0.72 -14.38 -23.02
C LEU A 34 0.78 -15.45 -24.11
N THR A 35 1.98 -15.85 -24.51
CA THR A 35 2.19 -17.03 -25.33
C THR A 35 1.78 -18.25 -24.52
N PRO A 36 0.92 -19.13 -25.05
CA PRO A 36 0.48 -20.30 -24.30
C PRO A 36 1.61 -21.34 -24.22
N PRO A 37 2.05 -21.75 -23.02
CA PRO A 37 2.89 -22.92 -22.85
C PRO A 37 2.01 -24.18 -22.81
N GLY A 38 2.57 -25.29 -23.26
CA GLY A 38 1.94 -26.59 -23.41
C GLY A 38 1.20 -27.08 -22.17
N ALA A 39 0.10 -27.76 -22.43
CA ALA A 39 -0.84 -28.32 -21.49
C ALA A 39 -0.17 -29.27 -20.48
N GLN A 40 -0.17 -28.90 -19.20
CA GLN A 40 -0.04 -29.83 -18.08
C GLN A 40 -1.10 -29.50 -17.03
N SER A 41 -1.64 -30.55 -16.39
CA SER A 41 -2.71 -30.59 -15.41
C SER A 41 -2.59 -29.44 -14.35
N GLY A 42 -3.29 -28.38 -14.56
CA GLY A 42 -3.30 -27.24 -13.64
C GLY A 42 -4.58 -26.44 -13.80
N GLY A 43 -5.12 -25.91 -12.71
CA GLY A 43 -6.39 -25.21 -12.59
C GLY A 43 -6.74 -24.25 -13.72
N LYS A 44 -8.01 -23.84 -13.78
CA LYS A 44 -8.50 -22.88 -14.77
C LYS A 44 -8.28 -21.45 -14.28
N LEU A 45 -7.80 -20.60 -15.19
CA LEU A 45 -7.75 -19.15 -15.03
C LEU A 45 -8.91 -18.54 -15.81
N TYR A 46 -9.77 -17.83 -15.13
CA TYR A 46 -10.88 -17.09 -15.71
C TYR A 46 -10.48 -15.62 -15.81
N VAL A 47 -10.54 -15.06 -17.02
CA VAL A 47 -10.17 -13.67 -17.31
C VAL A 47 -11.44 -12.86 -17.51
N TYR A 48 -11.70 -11.90 -16.63
CA TYR A 48 -12.84 -11.00 -16.71
C TYR A 48 -12.40 -9.60 -17.11
N LEU A 49 -13.24 -8.92 -17.90
CA LEU A 49 -13.17 -7.48 -18.08
C LEU A 49 -14.12 -6.83 -17.08
N ALA A 50 -13.57 -6.09 -16.12
CA ALA A 50 -14.32 -5.25 -15.21
C ALA A 50 -14.51 -3.87 -15.83
N GLN A 51 -15.73 -3.34 -15.78
CA GLN A 51 -16.09 -2.01 -16.27
C GLN A 51 -16.90 -1.29 -15.21
N LEU A 52 -16.44 -0.11 -14.83
CA LEU A 52 -17.19 0.82 -13.97
C LEU A 52 -17.67 1.98 -14.84
N THR A 53 -18.99 2.27 -14.77
CA THR A 53 -19.64 3.40 -15.42
C THR A 53 -20.40 4.22 -14.39
N GLY A 54 -20.45 5.55 -14.54
CA GLY A 54 -21.12 6.45 -13.59
C GLY A 54 -20.24 7.64 -13.23
N GLY A 55 -19.81 8.41 -14.21
CA GLY A 55 -18.86 9.52 -14.10
C GLY A 55 -17.69 9.32 -15.05
N GLN A 56 -16.59 8.75 -14.61
CA GLN A 56 -15.52 8.30 -15.52
C GLN A 56 -15.67 6.80 -15.78
N SER A 57 -15.57 6.38 -17.05
CA SER A 57 -15.57 4.96 -17.40
C SER A 57 -14.18 4.37 -17.20
N VAL A 58 -14.10 3.32 -16.40
CA VAL A 58 -12.86 2.61 -16.12
C VAL A 58 -13.01 1.17 -16.54
N GLN A 59 -11.97 0.64 -17.19
CA GLN A 59 -11.89 -0.77 -17.56
C GLN A 59 -10.61 -1.38 -17.00
N MET A 60 -10.71 -2.59 -16.45
CA MET A 60 -9.55 -3.32 -15.94
C MET A 60 -9.72 -4.83 -16.17
N LEU A 61 -8.61 -5.53 -16.35
CA LEU A 61 -8.61 -6.98 -16.36
C LEU A 61 -8.56 -7.52 -14.93
N THR A 62 -9.40 -8.48 -14.67
CA THR A 62 -9.52 -9.18 -13.40
C THR A 62 -9.35 -10.67 -13.63
N TYR A 63 -8.58 -11.32 -12.79
CA TYR A 63 -8.29 -12.74 -12.86
C TYR A 63 -8.93 -13.45 -11.66
N TYR A 64 -9.58 -14.57 -11.94
CA TYR A 64 -10.16 -15.46 -10.95
C TYR A 64 -9.64 -16.88 -11.14
N ILE A 65 -9.14 -17.49 -10.07
CA ILE A 65 -8.54 -18.84 -10.10
C ILE A 65 -9.04 -19.59 -8.87
N PRO A 66 -9.91 -20.59 -9.04
CA PRO A 66 -10.24 -21.53 -7.96
C PRO A 66 -9.05 -22.43 -7.66
N THR A 67 -8.75 -22.62 -6.38
CA THR A 67 -7.68 -23.49 -5.89
C THR A 67 -8.23 -24.49 -4.87
N SER A 68 -7.44 -25.50 -4.49
CA SER A 68 -7.81 -26.42 -3.39
C SER A 68 -7.92 -25.72 -2.05
N ASP A 69 -7.14 -24.66 -1.83
CA ASP A 69 -7.04 -23.95 -0.55
C ASP A 69 -8.04 -22.81 -0.42
N GLY A 70 -8.70 -22.43 -1.52
CA GLY A 70 -9.61 -21.29 -1.57
C GLY A 70 -9.71 -20.68 -2.96
N VAL A 71 -9.93 -19.38 -3.03
CA VAL A 71 -10.09 -18.66 -4.30
C VAL A 71 -9.08 -17.54 -4.43
N VAL A 72 -8.46 -17.43 -5.60
CA VAL A 72 -7.54 -16.32 -5.92
C VAL A 72 -8.24 -15.33 -6.84
N TYR A 73 -8.12 -14.07 -6.47
CA TYR A 73 -8.52 -12.92 -7.24
C TYR A 73 -7.29 -12.07 -7.52
N ALA A 74 -7.11 -11.62 -8.76
CA ALA A 74 -6.02 -10.69 -9.07
C ALA A 74 -6.53 -9.53 -9.91
N GLN A 75 -6.00 -8.35 -9.63
CA GLN A 75 -6.35 -7.11 -10.28
C GLN A 75 -5.09 -6.34 -10.66
N LEU A 76 -5.03 -5.89 -11.91
CA LEU A 76 -3.97 -4.99 -12.38
C LEU A 76 -4.42 -3.54 -12.23
N SER A 77 -3.63 -2.73 -11.54
CA SER A 77 -3.83 -1.29 -11.39
C SER A 77 -2.47 -0.58 -11.43
N ASN A 78 -2.31 0.43 -12.28
CA ASN A 78 -1.14 1.33 -12.32
C ASN A 78 0.22 0.63 -12.16
N ASN A 79 0.59 -0.32 -13.00
CA ASN A 79 1.85 -1.08 -12.93
C ASN A 79 2.02 -1.94 -11.66
N THR A 80 0.96 -2.10 -10.86
CA THR A 80 0.94 -2.98 -9.70
C THR A 80 -0.11 -4.06 -9.92
N ILE A 81 0.26 -5.32 -9.75
CA ILE A 81 -0.68 -6.43 -9.71
C ILE A 81 -0.88 -6.79 -8.25
N THR A 82 -2.13 -6.81 -7.81
CA THR A 82 -2.51 -7.25 -6.47
C THR A 82 -3.27 -8.56 -6.58
N TYR A 83 -2.78 -9.57 -5.88
CA TYR A 83 -3.37 -10.90 -5.74
C TYR A 83 -3.95 -11.04 -4.34
N PHE A 84 -5.16 -11.59 -4.27
CA PHE A 84 -5.86 -11.93 -3.03
C PHE A 84 -6.11 -13.43 -3.05
N LEU A 85 -5.71 -14.15 -2.00
CA LEU A 85 -6.11 -15.52 -1.75
C LEU A 85 -6.98 -15.53 -0.50
N LEU A 86 -8.25 -15.87 -0.68
CA LEU A 86 -9.17 -16.11 0.41
C LEU A 86 -9.20 -17.62 0.65
N LYS A 87 -8.61 -18.04 1.76
CA LYS A 87 -8.51 -19.44 2.13
C LYS A 87 -9.81 -19.94 2.74
N ASN A 88 -10.05 -21.24 2.59
CA ASN A 88 -11.21 -21.92 3.17
C ASN A 88 -11.23 -21.88 4.71
N ASP A 89 -10.08 -21.71 5.35
CA ASP A 89 -9.91 -21.57 6.81
C ASP A 89 -10.12 -20.14 7.33
N GLY A 90 -10.51 -19.21 6.46
CA GLY A 90 -10.74 -17.79 6.81
C GLY A 90 -9.49 -16.94 6.85
N ILE A 91 -8.33 -17.45 6.45
CA ILE A 91 -7.12 -16.64 6.29
C ILE A 91 -7.19 -15.92 4.94
N ILE A 92 -6.79 -14.64 4.92
CA ILE A 92 -6.69 -13.85 3.70
C ILE A 92 -5.23 -13.47 3.48
N ASN A 93 -4.65 -13.95 2.38
CA ASN A 93 -3.32 -13.54 1.95
C ASN A 93 -3.43 -12.55 0.79
N ILE A 94 -2.66 -11.47 0.86
CA ILE A 94 -2.57 -10.45 -0.19
C ILE A 94 -1.12 -10.32 -0.61
N LEU A 95 -0.87 -10.28 -1.91
CA LEU A 95 0.45 -10.01 -2.49
C LEU A 95 0.31 -8.92 -3.55
N SER A 96 0.92 -7.77 -3.31
CA SER A 96 1.00 -6.68 -4.28
C SER A 96 2.43 -6.58 -4.81
N GLN A 97 2.58 -6.60 -6.13
CA GLN A 97 3.88 -6.50 -6.81
C GLN A 97 3.88 -5.32 -7.77
N SER A 98 4.93 -4.50 -7.71
CA SER A 98 5.20 -3.44 -8.69
C SER A 98 6.20 -3.90 -9.74
N GLN A 99 6.20 -3.26 -10.92
CA GLN A 99 7.18 -3.53 -11.99
C GLN A 99 8.64 -3.25 -11.56
N GLY A 100 8.88 -2.45 -10.53
CA GLY A 100 10.21 -2.16 -9.97
C GLY A 100 10.76 -3.23 -9.02
N GLY A 101 10.12 -4.42 -8.92
CA GLY A 101 10.57 -5.51 -8.07
C GLY A 101 10.24 -5.36 -6.58
N SER A 102 9.58 -4.27 -6.19
CA SER A 102 9.04 -4.12 -4.84
C SER A 102 7.78 -4.96 -4.68
N TYR A 103 7.60 -5.58 -3.53
CA TYR A 103 6.37 -6.27 -3.20
C TYR A 103 5.96 -6.05 -1.75
N GLN A 104 4.66 -6.17 -1.51
CA GLN A 104 4.08 -6.24 -0.17
C GLN A 104 3.25 -7.50 -0.05
N LYS A 105 3.46 -8.25 1.02
CA LYS A 105 2.69 -9.45 1.35
C LYS A 105 2.06 -9.28 2.72
N LEU A 106 0.77 -9.56 2.81
CA LEU A 106 -0.04 -9.45 4.02
C LEU A 106 -0.72 -10.79 4.28
N THR A 107 -0.81 -11.18 5.55
CA THR A 107 -1.64 -12.30 6.00
C THR A 107 -2.57 -11.80 7.09
N TYR A 108 -3.87 -11.80 6.82
CA TYR A 108 -4.91 -11.51 7.80
C TYR A 108 -5.44 -12.82 8.37
N TYR A 109 -5.63 -12.87 9.69
CA TYR A 109 -6.17 -14.02 10.38
C TYR A 109 -6.96 -13.60 11.63
N ASN A 110 -7.93 -14.43 12.02
CA ASN A 110 -8.69 -14.22 13.25
C ASN A 110 -7.90 -14.75 14.45
N LYS A 111 -7.91 -14.00 15.56
CA LYS A 111 -7.34 -14.41 16.83
C LYS A 111 -8.27 -13.97 17.97
N LEU A 112 -9.11 -14.91 18.45
CA LEU A 112 -10.13 -14.62 19.47
C LEU A 112 -11.01 -13.43 19.07
N MET A 113 -10.95 -12.32 19.81
CA MET A 113 -11.70 -11.07 19.57
C MET A 113 -10.88 -10.05 18.78
N GLU A 114 -9.93 -10.48 17.95
CA GLU A 114 -9.04 -9.62 17.19
C GLU A 114 -8.91 -10.09 15.75
N ILE A 115 -8.74 -9.16 14.84
CA ILE A 115 -8.20 -9.42 13.51
C ILE A 115 -6.73 -9.00 13.52
N CYS A 116 -5.86 -9.94 13.22
CA CYS A 116 -4.41 -9.72 13.13
C CYS A 116 -3.97 -9.66 11.69
N VAL A 117 -3.00 -8.79 11.41
CA VAL A 117 -2.31 -8.73 10.13
C VAL A 117 -0.81 -8.85 10.35
N ASN A 118 -0.21 -9.81 9.67
CA ASN A 118 1.23 -9.91 9.51
C ASN A 118 1.61 -9.38 8.13
N SER A 119 2.61 -8.53 8.06
CA SER A 119 3.06 -7.92 6.81
C SER A 119 4.55 -8.13 6.58
N THR A 120 4.92 -8.29 5.32
CA THR A 120 6.30 -8.21 4.85
C THR A 120 6.31 -7.32 3.61
N THR A 121 7.13 -6.28 3.65
CA THR A 121 7.34 -5.36 2.53
C THR A 121 8.79 -5.45 2.09
N ARG A 122 9.03 -5.66 0.80
CA ARG A 122 10.35 -5.60 0.19
C ARG A 122 10.40 -4.46 -0.80
N ALA A 123 11.46 -3.66 -0.71
CA ALA A 123 11.76 -2.59 -1.65
C ALA A 123 13.24 -2.62 -2.04
N VAL A 124 13.57 -1.98 -3.16
CA VAL A 124 14.97 -1.73 -3.56
C VAL A 124 15.16 -0.21 -3.55
N ILE A 125 16.06 0.28 -2.69
CA ILE A 125 16.36 1.70 -2.51
C ILE A 125 17.86 1.90 -2.68
N ALA A 126 18.26 2.79 -3.56
CA ALA A 126 19.67 3.02 -3.91
C ALA A 126 20.44 1.72 -4.27
N GLY A 127 19.74 0.74 -4.89
CA GLY A 127 20.29 -0.56 -5.25
C GLY A 127 20.43 -1.56 -4.09
N GLU A 128 20.01 -1.22 -2.88
CA GLU A 128 19.97 -2.13 -1.73
C GLU A 128 18.56 -2.68 -1.52
N SER A 129 18.48 -3.98 -1.24
CA SER A 129 17.22 -4.62 -0.89
C SER A 129 16.94 -4.42 0.60
N ILE A 130 15.75 -3.92 0.92
CA ILE A 130 15.26 -3.77 2.29
C ILE A 130 14.01 -4.62 2.47
N THR A 131 13.95 -5.36 3.56
CA THR A 131 12.79 -6.19 3.93
C THR A 131 12.31 -5.79 5.31
N LEU A 132 11.08 -5.27 5.39
CA LEU A 132 10.43 -4.89 6.64
C LEU A 132 9.32 -5.88 6.97
N SER A 133 9.28 -6.35 8.21
CA SER A 133 8.21 -7.22 8.71
C SER A 133 7.54 -6.59 9.93
N ASN A 134 6.23 -6.66 9.98
CA ASN A 134 5.43 -6.12 11.08
C ASN A 134 4.24 -7.03 11.40
N SER A 135 3.74 -6.94 12.63
CA SER A 135 2.52 -7.60 13.08
C SER A 135 1.68 -6.62 13.88
N GLN A 136 0.41 -6.54 13.57
CA GLN A 136 -0.55 -5.70 14.26
C GLN A 136 -1.86 -6.45 14.44
N CYS A 137 -2.48 -6.35 15.63
CA CYS A 137 -3.83 -6.85 15.88
C CYS A 137 -4.73 -5.70 16.28
N THR A 138 -5.98 -5.76 15.82
CA THR A 138 -7.04 -4.79 16.16
C THR A 138 -8.25 -5.53 16.71
N PRO A 139 -8.90 -5.03 17.77
CA PRO A 139 -10.13 -5.62 18.26
C PRO A 139 -11.18 -5.72 17.16
N SER A 140 -11.87 -6.86 17.05
CA SER A 140 -12.96 -7.08 16.11
C SER A 140 -13.99 -8.01 16.70
N THR A 141 -15.26 -7.66 16.54
CA THR A 141 -16.40 -8.50 16.92
C THR A 141 -16.88 -9.41 15.80
N SER A 142 -16.36 -9.19 14.57
CA SER A 142 -16.75 -9.97 13.39
C SER A 142 -15.55 -10.73 12.85
N PRO A 143 -15.72 -12.00 12.44
CA PRO A 143 -14.66 -12.76 11.79
C PRO A 143 -14.30 -12.15 10.42
N LEU A 144 -13.12 -12.48 9.92
CA LEU A 144 -12.75 -12.19 8.54
C LEU A 144 -13.77 -12.85 7.59
N PRO A 145 -14.19 -12.12 6.57
CA PRO A 145 -15.13 -12.66 5.60
C PRO A 145 -14.48 -13.73 4.72
N THR A 146 -15.29 -14.65 4.23
CA THR A 146 -14.88 -15.71 3.29
C THR A 146 -15.67 -15.58 2.00
N ALA A 147 -15.10 -16.09 0.90
CA ALA A 147 -15.78 -16.20 -0.38
C ALA A 147 -15.48 -17.58 -0.99
N LYS A 148 -16.51 -18.22 -1.56
CA LYS A 148 -16.40 -19.56 -2.14
C LYS A 148 -16.45 -19.56 -3.67
N ASN A 149 -16.94 -18.47 -4.26
CA ASN A 149 -17.14 -18.33 -5.69
C ASN A 149 -16.83 -16.91 -6.16
N PHE A 150 -16.91 -16.68 -7.46
CA PHE A 150 -16.51 -15.41 -8.06
C PHE A 150 -17.37 -14.23 -7.62
N ASP A 151 -18.68 -14.37 -7.54
CA ASP A 151 -19.59 -13.28 -7.16
C ASP A 151 -19.37 -12.87 -5.69
N GLU A 152 -19.31 -13.81 -4.75
CA GLU A 152 -18.98 -13.52 -3.36
C GLU A 152 -17.62 -12.82 -3.22
N LEU A 153 -16.62 -13.32 -3.96
CA LEU A 153 -15.26 -12.76 -3.96
C LEU A 153 -15.24 -11.32 -4.46
N VAL A 154 -15.89 -11.05 -5.59
CA VAL A 154 -15.97 -9.70 -6.15
C VAL A 154 -16.66 -8.73 -5.19
N LEU A 155 -17.81 -9.12 -4.64
CA LEU A 155 -18.55 -8.27 -3.71
C LEU A 155 -17.69 -7.97 -2.47
N LEU A 156 -17.01 -8.97 -1.94
CA LEU A 156 -16.12 -8.82 -0.81
C LEU A 156 -14.96 -7.87 -1.09
N VAL A 157 -14.23 -8.08 -2.19
CA VAL A 157 -13.04 -7.26 -2.54
C VAL A 157 -13.45 -5.82 -2.85
N GLN A 158 -14.65 -5.62 -3.39
CA GLN A 158 -15.20 -4.27 -3.65
C GLN A 158 -15.86 -3.64 -2.42
N GLY A 159 -15.90 -4.33 -1.28
CA GLY A 159 -16.57 -3.83 -0.07
C GLY A 159 -18.07 -3.63 -0.25
N LEU A 160 -18.71 -4.35 -1.18
CA LEU A 160 -20.13 -4.23 -1.46
C LEU A 160 -20.92 -5.24 -0.60
N PRO A 161 -21.96 -4.82 0.11
CA PRO A 161 -22.90 -5.77 0.71
C PRO A 161 -23.59 -6.55 -0.41
N GLY A 162 -23.79 -7.84 -0.23
CA GLY A 162 -24.40 -8.65 -1.28
C GLY A 162 -25.09 -9.90 -0.76
N PRO A 163 -25.76 -10.65 -1.65
CA PRO A 163 -26.40 -11.90 -1.28
C PRO A 163 -25.37 -12.88 -0.72
N THR A 164 -25.60 -13.35 0.51
CA THR A 164 -24.69 -14.27 1.23
C THR A 164 -25.10 -15.72 1.13
N SER A 165 -26.26 -15.99 0.51
CA SER A 165 -26.76 -17.35 0.30
C SER A 165 -27.35 -17.54 -1.11
N PRO A 166 -27.29 -18.76 -1.67
CA PRO A 166 -27.90 -19.07 -2.97
C PRO A 166 -29.41 -18.78 -3.02
N SER A 167 -30.12 -18.93 -1.90
CA SER A 167 -31.58 -18.70 -1.79
C SER A 167 -31.99 -17.24 -1.96
N GLN A 168 -31.07 -16.30 -1.80
CA GLN A 168 -31.35 -14.87 -2.01
C GLN A 168 -31.39 -14.50 -3.50
N TRP A 169 -30.85 -15.33 -4.38
CA TRP A 169 -30.88 -15.11 -5.82
C TRP A 169 -32.15 -15.65 -6.43
N LYS A 170 -32.86 -14.81 -7.20
CA LYS A 170 -34.07 -15.20 -7.93
C LYS A 170 -33.73 -15.41 -9.40
N GLN A 171 -34.08 -16.58 -9.94
CA GLN A 171 -33.98 -16.80 -11.38
C GLN A 171 -34.98 -15.87 -12.08
N SER A 172 -34.49 -15.08 -13.04
CA SER A 172 -35.28 -14.05 -13.74
C SER A 172 -35.36 -14.28 -15.25
N GLY A 173 -34.54 -15.17 -15.80
CA GLY A 173 -34.54 -15.43 -17.23
C GLY A 173 -33.37 -16.24 -17.72
N VAL A 174 -33.19 -16.19 -19.04
CA VAL A 174 -32.11 -16.87 -19.76
C VAL A 174 -31.54 -15.88 -20.80
N ALA A 175 -30.24 -15.88 -21.00
CA ALA A 175 -29.56 -15.10 -22.02
C ALA A 175 -28.71 -15.99 -22.94
N GLN A 176 -28.57 -15.57 -24.20
CA GLN A 176 -27.58 -16.14 -25.11
C GLN A 176 -26.29 -15.36 -24.96
N THR A 177 -25.17 -16.03 -24.73
CA THR A 177 -23.86 -15.43 -24.60
C THR A 177 -22.91 -16.02 -25.65
N PRO A 178 -21.77 -15.38 -25.93
CA PRO A 178 -20.74 -15.95 -26.80
C PRO A 178 -20.20 -17.33 -26.35
N MET A 179 -20.40 -17.66 -25.05
CA MET A 179 -19.94 -18.95 -24.46
C MET A 179 -21.08 -19.95 -24.25
N GLY A 180 -22.28 -19.66 -24.76
CA GLY A 180 -23.46 -20.52 -24.67
C GLY A 180 -24.60 -19.88 -23.90
N GLN A 181 -25.62 -20.68 -23.62
CA GLN A 181 -26.80 -20.25 -22.88
C GLN A 181 -26.44 -20.03 -21.37
N ALA A 182 -26.88 -18.93 -20.81
CA ALA A 182 -26.70 -18.61 -19.39
C ALA A 182 -28.05 -18.37 -18.71
N THR A 183 -28.21 -18.86 -17.50
CA THR A 183 -29.34 -18.52 -16.62
C THR A 183 -29.08 -17.20 -15.91
N ILE A 184 -30.07 -16.33 -15.91
CA ILE A 184 -29.98 -15.01 -15.25
C ILE A 184 -30.56 -15.10 -13.84
N TYR A 185 -29.81 -14.64 -12.87
CA TYR A 185 -30.23 -14.49 -11.48
C TYR A 185 -30.13 -13.04 -11.05
N THR A 186 -31.10 -12.59 -10.28
CA THR A 186 -31.17 -11.21 -9.77
C THR A 186 -31.38 -11.18 -8.27
N ASN A 187 -30.92 -10.08 -7.66
CA ASN A 187 -31.20 -9.72 -6.27
C ASN A 187 -31.21 -8.19 -6.15
N THR A 188 -31.90 -7.67 -5.15
CA THR A 188 -31.91 -6.23 -4.83
C THR A 188 -31.77 -6.08 -3.33
N THR A 189 -30.92 -5.14 -2.91
CA THR A 189 -30.65 -4.84 -1.49
C THR A 189 -30.60 -3.33 -1.28
N ASP A 190 -31.30 -2.84 -0.28
CA ASP A 190 -31.20 -1.45 0.13
C ASP A 190 -30.05 -1.28 1.13
N VAL A 191 -29.23 -0.27 0.90
CA VAL A 191 -28.06 0.06 1.71
C VAL A 191 -28.27 1.43 2.35
N PRO A 192 -28.29 1.51 3.69
CA PRO A 192 -28.38 2.80 4.36
C PRO A 192 -27.09 3.59 4.12
N ILE A 193 -27.23 4.85 3.67
CA ILE A 193 -26.11 5.77 3.46
C ILE A 193 -25.97 6.73 4.63
N MET A 194 -27.09 7.24 5.11
CA MET A 194 -27.22 8.11 6.27
C MET A 194 -28.56 7.86 6.93
N PRO A 195 -28.81 8.31 8.17
CA PRO A 195 -30.12 8.22 8.80
C PRO A 195 -31.22 8.78 7.90
N GLY A 196 -32.15 7.93 7.50
CA GLY A 196 -33.28 8.28 6.61
C GLY A 196 -32.93 8.33 5.12
N LEU A 197 -31.76 7.90 4.71
CA LEU A 197 -31.33 7.90 3.31
C LEU A 197 -30.76 6.52 2.92
N SER A 198 -31.35 5.90 1.89
CA SER A 198 -30.91 4.61 1.37
C SER A 198 -30.57 4.70 -0.12
N ALA A 199 -29.61 3.92 -0.56
CA ALA A 199 -29.41 3.58 -1.97
C ALA A 199 -29.83 2.13 -2.20
N THR A 200 -30.16 1.81 -3.43
CA THR A 200 -30.51 0.45 -3.85
C THR A 200 -29.37 -0.13 -4.67
N LEU A 201 -28.95 -1.32 -4.33
CA LEU A 201 -28.00 -2.13 -5.10
C LEU A 201 -28.79 -3.25 -5.81
N ASP A 202 -28.82 -3.19 -7.15
CA ASP A 202 -29.36 -4.25 -7.99
C ASP A 202 -28.23 -5.13 -8.50
N TYR A 203 -28.34 -6.41 -8.22
CA TYR A 203 -27.39 -7.44 -8.64
C TYR A 203 -28.01 -8.28 -9.75
N GLU A 204 -27.20 -8.57 -10.78
CA GLU A 204 -27.52 -9.49 -11.85
C GLU A 204 -26.32 -10.37 -12.11
N LYS A 205 -26.49 -11.69 -12.10
CA LYS A 205 -25.46 -12.63 -12.56
C LYS A 205 -25.99 -13.56 -13.64
N GLN A 206 -25.15 -13.86 -14.61
CA GLN A 206 -25.40 -14.79 -15.71
C GLN A 206 -24.50 -16.00 -15.51
N VAL A 207 -25.11 -17.17 -15.34
CA VAL A 207 -24.44 -18.41 -15.00
C VAL A 207 -24.59 -19.41 -16.15
N LEU A 208 -23.46 -19.89 -16.71
CA LEU A 208 -23.43 -20.93 -17.74
C LEU A 208 -23.87 -22.30 -17.19
N GLY A 209 -24.18 -23.24 -18.07
CA GLY A 209 -24.65 -24.57 -17.68
C GLY A 209 -23.67 -25.36 -16.81
N ASP A 210 -22.38 -25.07 -16.84
CA ASP A 210 -21.33 -25.69 -16.01
C ASP A 210 -21.13 -24.95 -14.65
N GLY A 211 -21.95 -23.96 -14.34
CA GLY A 211 -21.86 -23.15 -13.12
C GLY A 211 -20.90 -21.96 -13.21
N THR A 212 -20.20 -21.78 -14.34
CA THR A 212 -19.31 -20.64 -14.55
C THR A 212 -20.10 -19.33 -14.64
N ILE A 213 -19.69 -18.31 -13.90
CA ILE A 213 -20.28 -16.97 -14.02
C ILE A 213 -19.76 -16.31 -15.28
N TYR A 214 -20.63 -16.08 -16.26
CA TYR A 214 -20.31 -15.35 -17.48
C TYR A 214 -20.27 -13.85 -17.26
N ALA A 215 -21.25 -13.30 -16.53
CA ALA A 215 -21.30 -11.89 -16.18
C ALA A 215 -21.82 -11.69 -14.76
N LEU A 216 -21.29 -10.66 -14.10
CA LEU A 216 -21.78 -10.12 -12.85
C LEU A 216 -21.94 -8.60 -13.02
N LYS A 217 -23.12 -8.09 -12.73
CA LYS A 217 -23.44 -6.68 -12.82
C LYS A 217 -24.03 -6.20 -11.51
N VAL A 218 -23.50 -5.07 -11.01
CA VAL A 218 -24.01 -4.40 -9.82
C VAL A 218 -24.34 -2.97 -10.21
N ARG A 219 -25.60 -2.57 -10.00
CA ARG A 219 -26.08 -1.20 -10.23
C ARG A 219 -26.37 -0.54 -8.90
N LEU A 220 -25.78 0.62 -8.69
CA LEU A 220 -26.08 1.49 -7.58
C LEU A 220 -27.10 2.54 -8.04
N SER A 221 -28.25 2.58 -7.41
CA SER A 221 -29.32 3.54 -7.69
C SER A 221 -29.60 4.41 -6.47
N TYR A 222 -29.88 5.70 -6.71
CA TYR A 222 -30.26 6.65 -5.69
C TYR A 222 -31.40 7.53 -6.22
N GLY A 223 -32.50 7.67 -5.42
CA GLY A 223 -33.69 8.42 -5.85
C GLY A 223 -34.28 7.90 -7.16
N GLY A 224 -34.21 6.60 -7.44
CA GLY A 224 -34.70 5.96 -8.67
C GLY A 224 -33.79 6.15 -9.90
N GLN A 225 -32.62 6.81 -9.75
CA GLN A 225 -31.67 7.00 -10.84
C GLN A 225 -30.42 6.14 -10.63
N VAL A 226 -29.95 5.48 -11.71
CA VAL A 226 -28.68 4.73 -11.68
C VAL A 226 -27.52 5.72 -11.64
N VAL A 227 -26.73 5.66 -10.57
CA VAL A 227 -25.56 6.54 -10.37
C VAL A 227 -24.24 5.87 -10.73
N ALA A 228 -24.17 4.55 -10.62
CA ALA A 228 -23.01 3.77 -11.03
C ALA A 228 -23.38 2.35 -11.43
N THR A 229 -22.62 1.76 -12.34
CA THR A 229 -22.74 0.35 -12.70
C THR A 229 -21.35 -0.28 -12.78
N LEU A 230 -21.17 -1.35 -12.04
CA LEU A 230 -19.97 -2.21 -12.11
C LEU A 230 -20.37 -3.49 -12.84
N THR A 231 -19.63 -3.84 -13.91
CA THR A 231 -19.89 -5.04 -14.70
C THR A 231 -18.61 -5.84 -14.86
N TYR A 232 -18.65 -7.12 -14.57
CA TYR A 232 -17.62 -8.10 -14.89
C TYR A 232 -18.14 -8.99 -16.01
N THR A 233 -17.38 -9.13 -17.11
CA THR A 233 -17.74 -9.99 -18.22
C THR A 233 -16.59 -10.96 -18.51
N LEU A 234 -16.86 -12.24 -18.50
CA LEU A 234 -15.88 -13.28 -18.81
C LEU A 234 -15.43 -13.14 -20.28
N LYS A 235 -14.13 -13.00 -20.47
CA LYS A 235 -13.50 -12.86 -21.78
C LYS A 235 -12.82 -14.12 -22.25
N ASN A 236 -12.22 -14.88 -21.31
CA ASN A 236 -11.47 -16.07 -21.65
C ASN A 236 -11.37 -17.03 -20.46
N ILE A 237 -11.21 -18.31 -20.74
CA ILE A 237 -10.85 -19.36 -19.79
C ILE A 237 -9.60 -20.04 -20.35
N THR A 238 -8.53 -20.08 -19.58
CA THR A 238 -7.26 -20.67 -20.00
C THR A 238 -6.65 -21.48 -18.86
N ALA A 239 -5.59 -22.25 -19.16
CA ALA A 239 -4.78 -22.85 -18.12
C ALA A 239 -4.01 -21.79 -17.33
N VAL A 240 -3.77 -22.02 -16.04
CA VAL A 240 -2.98 -21.12 -15.20
C VAL A 240 -1.52 -21.13 -15.70
N PRO A 241 -0.95 -19.98 -16.10
CA PRO A 241 0.44 -19.90 -16.51
C PRO A 241 1.40 -20.24 -15.36
N ASN A 242 2.62 -20.70 -15.68
CA ASN A 242 3.58 -21.15 -14.67
C ASN A 242 4.04 -20.03 -13.73
N ASP A 243 4.24 -18.82 -14.24
CA ASP A 243 4.57 -17.62 -13.44
C ASP A 243 3.46 -17.30 -12.45
N VAL A 244 2.20 -17.32 -12.88
CA VAL A 244 1.02 -17.13 -12.01
C VAL A 244 0.94 -18.25 -10.96
N ARG A 245 1.27 -19.49 -11.33
CA ARG A 245 1.30 -20.63 -10.42
C ARG A 245 2.35 -20.46 -9.32
N ASN A 246 3.53 -19.96 -9.66
CA ASN A 246 4.57 -19.62 -8.70
C ASN A 246 4.11 -18.52 -7.72
N ILE A 247 3.39 -17.52 -8.23
CA ILE A 247 2.80 -16.46 -7.41
C ILE A 247 1.75 -17.03 -6.45
N ILE A 248 0.87 -17.95 -6.92
CA ILE A 248 -0.12 -18.62 -6.07
C ILE A 248 0.57 -19.43 -4.98
N ASN A 249 1.61 -20.18 -5.30
CA ASN A 249 2.39 -20.96 -4.33
C ASN A 249 3.03 -20.05 -3.27
N GLU A 250 3.54 -18.89 -3.67
CA GLU A 250 4.07 -17.92 -2.73
C GLU A 250 2.95 -17.28 -1.89
N LEU A 251 1.82 -16.95 -2.52
CA LEU A 251 0.66 -16.38 -1.87
C LEU A 251 0.03 -17.35 -0.84
N SER A 252 0.10 -18.67 -1.07
CA SER A 252 -0.42 -19.70 -0.17
C SER A 252 0.35 -19.80 1.16
N LYS A 253 1.58 -19.35 1.19
CA LYS A 253 2.38 -19.30 2.42
C LYS A 253 1.92 -18.12 3.27
N ASN A 254 1.62 -18.36 4.54
CA ASN A 254 1.29 -17.28 5.47
C ASN A 254 2.55 -16.48 5.83
N VAL A 255 2.40 -15.17 6.01
CA VAL A 255 3.46 -14.35 6.57
C VAL A 255 3.55 -14.65 8.07
N VAL A 256 4.71 -15.12 8.51
CA VAL A 256 5.03 -15.22 9.93
C VAL A 256 5.70 -13.91 10.32
N ALA A 257 5.04 -13.13 11.16
CA ALA A 257 5.61 -11.86 11.57
C ALA A 257 6.72 -12.05 12.59
N THR A 258 7.90 -11.64 12.18
CA THR A 258 8.93 -11.22 13.11
C THR A 258 9.08 -9.71 12.95
N ARG A 259 9.03 -8.93 14.03
CA ARG A 259 9.43 -7.52 13.94
C ARG A 259 10.90 -7.50 13.52
N GLY A 260 11.18 -7.05 12.30
CA GLY A 260 12.54 -7.08 11.75
C GLY A 260 12.71 -6.11 10.59
N GLY A 261 13.95 -5.95 10.15
CA GLY A 261 14.32 -5.06 9.04
C GLY A 261 15.14 -3.84 9.48
N GLY A 262 15.39 -3.65 10.77
CA GLY A 262 16.20 -2.53 11.27
C GLY A 262 17.62 -2.53 10.70
N LEU A 263 18.23 -3.69 10.57
CA LEU A 263 19.58 -3.78 9.97
C LEU A 263 19.60 -3.41 8.49
N ASP A 264 18.54 -3.76 7.74
CA ASP A 264 18.41 -3.34 6.34
C ASP A 264 18.16 -1.83 6.24
N ILE A 265 17.34 -1.26 7.15
CA ILE A 265 17.15 0.20 7.27
C ILE A 265 18.50 0.89 7.47
N LEU A 266 19.27 0.43 8.45
CA LEU A 266 20.57 1.01 8.77
C LEU A 266 21.53 0.91 7.59
N LYS A 267 21.60 -0.24 6.92
CA LYS A 267 22.44 -0.46 5.73
C LYS A 267 22.11 0.51 4.60
N VAL A 268 20.82 0.67 4.29
CA VAL A 268 20.38 1.62 3.26
C VAL A 268 20.70 3.05 3.69
N ALA A 269 20.38 3.41 4.95
CA ALA A 269 20.66 4.74 5.49
C ALA A 269 22.16 5.08 5.43
N GLU A 270 23.05 4.15 5.81
CA GLU A 270 24.51 4.33 5.73
C GLU A 270 25.01 4.57 4.30
N LYS A 271 24.34 3.99 3.31
CA LYS A 271 24.68 4.18 1.90
C LYS A 271 24.30 5.55 1.36
N ILE A 272 23.14 6.07 1.76
CA ILE A 272 22.62 7.33 1.24
C ILE A 272 22.88 8.54 2.16
N GLY A 273 23.17 8.30 3.44
CA GLY A 273 23.30 9.29 4.48
C GLY A 273 24.74 9.66 4.86
N MET A 274 24.87 10.40 5.94
CA MET A 274 26.12 10.78 6.60
C MET A 274 26.25 9.94 7.87
N LYS A 275 27.26 9.08 7.91
CA LYS A 275 27.47 8.11 8.98
C LYS A 275 28.43 8.65 10.03
N PHE A 276 28.11 8.46 11.31
CA PHE A 276 28.93 8.73 12.46
C PHE A 276 29.01 7.49 13.33
N ASP A 277 30.21 7.06 13.66
CA ASP A 277 30.43 5.84 14.43
C ASP A 277 30.08 6.03 15.91
N GLY A 278 29.66 4.93 16.55
CA GLY A 278 29.28 4.91 17.95
C GLY A 278 28.73 3.55 18.36
N ASN A 279 28.13 3.48 19.53
CA ASN A 279 27.56 2.25 20.11
C ASN A 279 26.13 2.01 19.66
N TRP A 280 25.67 0.79 19.88
CA TRP A 280 24.26 0.43 19.78
C TRP A 280 23.45 0.94 20.99
N PRO A 281 22.13 1.20 20.84
CA PRO A 281 21.40 1.17 19.57
C PRO A 281 21.83 2.28 18.61
N ALA A 282 21.62 2.05 17.30
CA ALA A 282 21.92 3.03 16.26
C ALA A 282 20.71 3.92 15.99
N ALA A 283 20.96 5.20 15.67
CA ALA A 283 19.93 6.17 15.30
C ALA A 283 20.06 6.56 13.81
N VAL A 284 19.00 6.42 13.03
CA VAL A 284 18.86 7.01 11.71
C VAL A 284 17.97 8.23 11.83
N VAL A 285 18.51 9.41 11.53
CA VAL A 285 17.82 10.69 11.70
C VAL A 285 17.56 11.30 10.33
N PHE A 286 16.32 11.37 9.93
CA PHE A 286 15.87 12.07 8.73
C PHE A 286 15.61 13.53 9.07
N PHE A 287 16.22 14.43 8.33
CA PHE A 287 16.19 15.86 8.67
C PHE A 287 16.09 16.74 7.42
N ASP A 288 15.60 17.97 7.63
CA ASP A 288 15.56 19.04 6.63
C ASP A 288 16.15 20.31 7.27
N LEU A 289 17.02 20.99 6.55
CA LEU A 289 17.74 22.18 7.06
C LEU A 289 16.83 23.41 7.23
N GLN A 290 15.61 23.40 6.68
CA GLN A 290 14.58 24.41 6.88
C GLN A 290 13.45 23.96 7.80
N CYS A 291 13.62 22.85 8.51
CA CYS A 291 12.62 22.37 9.44
C CYS A 291 12.84 22.93 10.85
N PRO A 292 11.89 23.70 11.43
CA PRO A 292 12.02 24.26 12.78
C PRO A 292 12.16 23.21 13.87
N TYR A 293 11.47 22.07 13.72
CA TYR A 293 11.54 20.96 14.69
C TYR A 293 12.87 20.19 14.60
N CYS A 294 13.48 20.11 13.40
CA CYS A 294 14.86 19.62 13.26
C CYS A 294 15.83 20.56 13.98
N ALA A 295 15.65 21.87 13.81
CA ALA A 295 16.45 22.86 14.50
C ALA A 295 16.37 22.69 16.03
N GLN A 296 15.18 22.48 16.59
CA GLN A 296 15.01 22.22 18.03
C GLN A 296 15.71 20.90 18.45
N LEU A 297 15.60 19.84 17.66
CA LEU A 297 16.24 18.57 17.96
C LEU A 297 17.76 18.71 18.02
N PHE A 298 18.37 19.31 17.01
CA PHE A 298 19.84 19.46 16.95
C PHE A 298 20.38 20.50 17.94
N LYS A 299 19.63 21.56 18.20
CA LYS A 299 20.06 22.60 19.15
C LYS A 299 19.99 22.15 20.61
N TYR A 300 18.84 21.58 21.02
CA TYR A 300 18.55 21.34 22.43
C TYR A 300 18.71 19.88 22.86
N ASN A 301 18.62 18.93 21.92
CA ASN A 301 18.53 17.52 22.25
C ASN A 301 19.52 16.62 21.49
N TYR A 302 20.47 17.19 20.76
CA TYR A 302 21.46 16.37 20.05
C TYR A 302 22.28 15.48 20.98
N THR A 303 22.50 15.90 22.22
CA THR A 303 23.19 15.11 23.25
C THR A 303 22.56 13.73 23.51
N LEU A 304 21.30 13.54 23.14
CA LEU A 304 20.66 12.22 23.20
C LEU A 304 21.35 11.19 22.30
N PHE A 305 21.99 11.65 21.22
CA PHE A 305 22.66 10.78 20.25
C PHE A 305 24.16 10.58 20.54
N GLU A 306 24.70 11.32 21.52
CA GLU A 306 26.13 11.21 21.85
C GLU A 306 26.49 9.81 22.34
N GLY A 307 27.58 9.27 21.79
CA GLY A 307 28.02 7.89 22.06
C GLY A 307 27.31 6.80 21.26
N HIS A 308 26.21 7.10 20.57
CA HIS A 308 25.51 6.19 19.69
C HIS A 308 26.01 6.28 18.25
N LYS A 309 25.86 5.17 17.49
CA LYS A 309 25.99 5.21 16.03
C LYS A 309 24.84 6.05 15.48
N VAL A 310 25.16 7.06 14.64
CA VAL A 310 24.19 7.97 14.05
C VAL A 310 24.35 7.99 12.54
N VAL A 311 23.24 7.97 11.81
CA VAL A 311 23.20 8.21 10.38
C VAL A 311 22.23 9.35 10.11
N LEU A 312 22.72 10.44 9.52
CA LEU A 312 21.88 11.55 9.09
C LEU A 312 21.47 11.34 7.63
N VAL A 313 20.18 11.30 7.37
CA VAL A 313 19.60 11.10 6.03
C VAL A 313 18.90 12.38 5.58
N ASP A 314 19.27 12.87 4.41
CA ASP A 314 18.65 14.02 3.78
C ASP A 314 17.19 13.69 3.41
N LEU A 315 16.23 14.32 4.09
CA LEU A 315 14.79 14.24 3.80
C LEU A 315 14.29 15.66 3.49
N ILE A 316 14.43 16.05 2.24
CA ILE A 316 14.13 17.41 1.79
C ILE A 316 12.62 17.53 1.58
N VAL A 317 11.94 18.13 2.54
CA VAL A 317 10.51 18.46 2.46
C VAL A 317 10.31 19.92 1.99
N ASN A 318 11.34 20.76 2.16
CA ASN A 318 11.37 22.12 1.64
C ASN A 318 12.37 22.19 0.46
N PRO A 319 11.93 22.34 -0.78
CA PRO A 319 12.81 22.30 -1.96
C PRO A 319 13.96 23.32 -1.91
N ASP A 320 13.73 24.49 -1.29
CA ASP A 320 14.74 25.55 -1.16
C ASP A 320 15.93 25.14 -0.27
N ALA A 321 15.78 24.09 0.55
CA ALA A 321 16.88 23.56 1.36
C ALA A 321 17.87 22.70 0.55
N THR A 322 17.55 22.31 -0.70
CA THR A 322 18.35 21.37 -1.50
C THR A 322 19.82 21.77 -1.60
N THR A 323 20.10 23.04 -1.99
CA THR A 323 21.47 23.53 -2.10
C THR A 323 22.23 23.49 -0.76
N ALA A 324 21.55 23.79 0.35
CA ALA A 324 22.18 23.73 1.66
C ALA A 324 22.54 22.28 2.06
N HIS A 325 21.68 21.30 1.76
CA HIS A 325 21.95 19.88 1.95
C HIS A 325 23.14 19.40 1.11
N GLN A 326 23.22 19.80 -0.17
CA GLN A 326 24.36 19.49 -1.06
C GLN A 326 25.67 20.08 -0.52
N ARG A 327 25.64 21.30 0.00
CA ARG A 327 26.80 21.94 0.62
C ARG A 327 27.20 21.29 1.95
N LEU A 328 26.26 20.88 2.76
CA LEU A 328 26.51 20.09 3.98
C LEU A 328 27.13 18.72 3.65
N ARG A 329 26.69 18.07 2.58
CA ARG A 329 27.27 16.82 2.09
C ARG A 329 28.74 17.00 1.69
N CYS A 330 29.10 18.13 1.06
CA CYS A 330 30.51 18.45 0.79
C CYS A 330 31.32 18.64 2.06
N LEU A 331 30.77 19.28 3.09
CA LEU A 331 31.43 19.40 4.39
C LEU A 331 31.71 18.02 4.99
N TYR A 332 30.72 17.11 4.94
CA TYR A 332 30.86 15.75 5.43
C TYR A 332 31.98 14.98 4.69
N GLN A 333 32.07 15.12 3.36
CA GLN A 333 33.13 14.47 2.57
C GLN A 333 34.52 15.03 2.87
N GLN A 334 34.61 16.29 3.26
CA GLN A 334 35.89 16.96 3.61
C GLN A 334 36.31 16.66 5.05
N ASP A 335 35.40 16.78 5.99
CA ASP A 335 35.65 16.61 7.43
C ASP A 335 34.36 16.23 8.16
N PRO A 336 34.08 14.94 8.33
CA PRO A 336 32.89 14.46 9.02
C PRO A 336 32.70 15.03 10.43
N ASN A 337 33.81 15.33 11.14
CA ASN A 337 33.77 15.82 12.52
C ASN A 337 33.21 17.25 12.63
N LYS A 338 33.26 18.03 11.54
CA LYS A 338 32.71 19.38 11.49
C LYS A 338 31.21 19.43 11.26
N VAL A 339 30.59 18.33 10.78
CA VAL A 339 29.16 18.33 10.38
C VAL A 339 28.26 18.71 11.56
N ILE A 340 28.36 18.01 12.68
CA ILE A 340 27.49 18.24 13.84
C ILE A 340 27.68 19.61 14.46
N PRO A 341 28.92 20.10 14.72
CA PRO A 341 29.12 21.48 15.19
C PRO A 341 28.53 22.51 14.23
N THR A 342 28.74 22.31 12.91
CA THR A 342 28.19 23.22 11.89
C THR A 342 26.67 23.20 11.85
N LEU A 343 26.05 22.03 11.92
CA LEU A 343 24.58 21.91 11.98
C LEU A 343 23.99 22.67 13.17
N ARG A 344 24.61 22.60 14.33
CA ARG A 344 24.14 23.34 15.53
C ARG A 344 24.19 24.85 15.31
N ILE A 345 25.30 25.38 14.78
CA ILE A 345 25.43 26.80 14.46
C ILE A 345 24.42 27.21 13.38
N LEU A 346 24.26 26.39 12.35
CA LEU A 346 23.32 26.63 11.26
C LEU A 346 21.89 26.74 11.78
N TYR A 347 21.46 25.79 12.61
CA TYR A 347 20.13 25.79 13.21
C TYR A 347 19.95 26.92 14.26
N ASP A 348 20.99 27.31 14.97
CA ASP A 348 20.94 28.54 15.84
C ASP A 348 20.64 29.77 15.02
N ARG A 349 21.33 29.97 13.90
CA ARG A 349 21.11 31.09 12.98
C ARG A 349 19.72 31.03 12.34
N PHE A 350 19.30 29.81 11.90
CA PHE A 350 17.97 29.63 11.33
C PHE A 350 16.85 30.01 12.31
N LEU A 351 16.93 29.55 13.55
CA LEU A 351 15.96 29.92 14.61
C LEU A 351 16.01 31.41 15.01
N ALA A 352 17.16 32.05 14.81
CA ALA A 352 17.29 33.50 15.01
C ALA A 352 16.75 34.32 13.82
N GLY A 353 16.29 33.67 12.74
CA GLY A 353 15.77 34.33 11.54
C GLY A 353 16.85 34.94 10.64
N ASP A 354 18.11 34.47 10.75
CA ASP A 354 19.21 34.94 9.89
C ASP A 354 18.98 34.44 8.43
N PRO A 355 18.74 35.33 7.47
CA PRO A 355 18.52 34.93 6.08
C PRO A 355 19.74 34.27 5.44
N ASN A 356 20.93 34.52 5.99
CA ASN A 356 22.21 34.00 5.53
C ASN A 356 22.71 32.81 6.40
N TYR A 357 21.79 32.12 7.08
CA TYR A 357 22.14 31.02 8.01
C TYR A 357 23.03 29.95 7.38
N THR A 358 22.93 29.71 6.05
CA THR A 358 23.73 28.75 5.33
C THR A 358 25.11 29.22 4.89
N SER A 359 25.47 30.49 5.15
CA SER A 359 26.76 31.09 4.72
C SER A 359 28.00 30.42 5.31
N ILE A 360 27.84 29.67 6.39
CA ILE A 360 28.92 28.89 7.03
C ILE A 360 29.24 27.56 6.33
N LEU A 361 28.40 27.15 5.39
CA LEU A 361 28.62 25.94 4.61
C LEU A 361 29.59 26.20 3.45
N PRO A 362 30.35 25.19 2.97
CA PRO A 362 31.18 25.33 1.76
C PRO A 362 30.36 25.81 0.57
N GLU A 363 30.94 26.54 -0.36
CA GLU A 363 30.24 26.96 -1.59
C GLU A 363 30.02 25.78 -2.55
N LYS A 364 30.91 24.78 -2.51
CA LYS A 364 30.83 23.57 -3.33
C LYS A 364 29.57 22.77 -2.98
N GLN A 365 28.90 22.27 -4.01
CA GLN A 365 27.77 21.36 -3.91
C GLN A 365 28.22 19.93 -4.26
N CYS A 366 27.83 18.96 -3.44
CA CYS A 366 28.07 17.54 -3.64
C CYS A 366 26.75 16.81 -3.82
N ASP A 367 26.79 15.68 -4.54
CA ASP A 367 25.60 14.91 -4.84
C ASP A 367 24.97 14.33 -3.56
N ILE A 368 23.65 14.38 -3.51
CA ILE A 368 22.79 13.78 -2.48
C ILE A 368 21.73 12.92 -3.17
N ASP A 369 21.38 11.80 -2.57
CA ASP A 369 20.26 10.98 -3.04
C ASP A 369 18.99 11.29 -2.24
N ALA A 370 18.45 12.52 -2.45
CA ALA A 370 17.23 12.97 -1.78
C ALA A 370 16.02 12.08 -2.12
N ASN A 371 16.00 11.51 -3.34
CA ASN A 371 14.93 10.60 -3.75
C ASN A 371 14.98 9.29 -2.93
N ALA A 372 16.15 8.70 -2.73
CA ALA A 372 16.31 7.52 -1.88
C ALA A 372 15.96 7.82 -0.41
N GLY A 373 16.31 9.00 0.10
CA GLY A 373 15.89 9.46 1.43
C GLY A 373 14.37 9.52 1.57
N MET A 374 13.68 10.10 0.58
CA MET A 374 12.22 10.16 0.54
C MET A 374 11.59 8.77 0.40
N GLN A 375 12.14 7.90 -0.46
CA GLN A 375 11.65 6.52 -0.63
C GLN A 375 11.76 5.73 0.67
N LEU A 376 12.90 5.83 1.38
CA LEU A 376 13.11 5.16 2.66
C LEU A 376 12.14 5.69 3.72
N ALA A 377 11.97 7.01 3.83
CA ALA A 377 11.02 7.63 4.75
C ALA A 377 9.58 7.20 4.47
N THR A 378 9.18 7.17 3.20
CA THR A 378 7.84 6.73 2.78
C THR A 378 7.61 5.25 3.06
N LEU A 379 8.61 4.39 2.85
CA LEU A 379 8.54 2.97 3.19
C LEU A 379 8.29 2.75 4.69
N LEU A 380 8.87 3.59 5.55
CA LEU A 380 8.80 3.49 7.01
C LEU A 380 7.53 4.11 7.60
N ALA A 381 7.15 5.30 7.14
CA ALA A 381 6.08 6.12 7.73
C ALA A 381 4.80 6.20 6.88
N GLY A 382 4.80 5.65 5.65
CA GLY A 382 3.67 5.73 4.72
C GLY A 382 3.36 7.18 4.36
N GLN A 383 2.13 7.60 4.58
CA GLN A 383 1.69 8.99 4.34
C GLN A 383 2.07 9.96 5.47
N ASN A 384 2.58 9.46 6.60
CA ASN A 384 2.96 10.27 7.76
C ASN A 384 4.42 10.72 7.71
N VAL A 385 5.01 10.80 6.52
CA VAL A 385 6.39 11.31 6.35
C VAL A 385 6.49 12.74 6.82
N GLY A 386 7.51 13.02 7.64
CA GLY A 386 7.78 14.35 8.16
C GLY A 386 9.15 14.44 8.82
N THR A 387 9.62 15.66 9.10
CA THR A 387 10.90 15.91 9.73
C THR A 387 10.74 16.64 11.07
N PRO A 388 11.57 16.31 12.10
CA PRO A 388 12.51 15.18 12.11
C PRO A 388 11.78 13.84 12.16
N MET A 389 12.38 12.78 11.59
CA MET A 389 11.95 11.41 11.78
C MET A 389 13.16 10.63 12.28
N VAL A 390 13.01 9.85 13.34
CA VAL A 390 14.09 9.08 13.95
C VAL A 390 13.74 7.60 13.97
N VAL A 391 14.65 6.78 13.44
CA VAL A 391 14.56 5.33 13.56
C VAL A 391 15.67 4.86 14.48
N VAL A 392 15.30 4.29 15.61
CA VAL A 392 16.24 3.65 16.53
C VAL A 392 16.30 2.18 16.19
N VAL A 393 17.48 1.71 15.77
CA VAL A 393 17.73 0.32 15.36
C VAL A 393 18.49 -0.40 16.46
N TYR A 394 18.00 -1.60 16.84
CA TYR A 394 18.59 -2.42 17.89
C TYR A 394 19.47 -3.55 17.31
N PRO A 395 20.44 -4.10 18.09
CA PRO A 395 21.34 -5.16 17.65
C PRO A 395 20.61 -6.41 17.14
N ASN A 396 19.43 -6.70 17.68
CA ASN A 396 18.61 -7.84 17.28
C ASN A 396 17.83 -7.63 15.95
N GLY A 397 18.04 -6.49 15.26
CA GLY A 397 17.39 -6.16 14.00
C GLY A 397 15.96 -5.60 14.16
N THR A 398 15.46 -5.43 15.37
CA THR A 398 14.21 -4.68 15.61
C THR A 398 14.46 -3.19 15.51
N TYR A 399 13.40 -2.40 15.37
CA TYR A 399 13.51 -0.94 15.34
C TYR A 399 12.29 -0.25 15.95
N THR A 400 12.48 1.01 16.37
CA THR A 400 11.42 1.93 16.77
C THR A 400 11.42 3.14 15.83
N LEU A 401 10.25 3.49 15.29
CA LEU A 401 10.04 4.66 14.46
C LEU A 401 9.38 5.78 15.30
N ILE A 402 9.96 6.97 15.23
CA ILE A 402 9.46 8.19 15.88
C ILE A 402 9.36 9.25 14.80
N VAL A 403 8.14 9.75 14.54
CA VAL A 403 7.88 10.82 13.56
C VAL A 403 7.56 12.10 14.31
N GLY A 404 8.25 13.18 13.96
CA GLY A 404 8.13 14.47 14.63
C GLY A 404 9.12 14.66 15.79
N TYR A 405 9.02 15.82 16.44
CA TYR A 405 9.88 16.18 17.54
C TYR A 405 9.36 15.60 18.87
N ASP A 406 9.92 14.46 19.27
CA ASP A 406 9.62 13.81 20.57
C ASP A 406 10.91 13.34 21.25
N PRO A 407 11.64 14.24 21.93
CA PRO A 407 12.89 13.90 22.62
C PRO A 407 12.73 12.81 23.69
N ALA A 408 11.56 12.76 24.35
CA ALA A 408 11.31 11.78 25.40
C ALA A 408 11.23 10.35 24.85
N SER A 409 10.54 10.15 23.73
CA SER A 409 10.48 8.84 23.05
C SER A 409 11.84 8.45 22.46
N ILE A 410 12.58 9.42 21.88
CA ILE A 410 13.95 9.17 21.39
C ILE A 410 14.85 8.71 22.55
N ALA A 411 14.84 9.42 23.68
CA ALA A 411 15.65 9.08 24.84
C ALA A 411 15.33 7.69 25.41
N ARG A 412 14.03 7.33 25.49
CA ARG A 412 13.61 6.00 25.94
C ARG A 412 14.11 4.90 24.98
N SER A 413 13.98 5.13 23.68
CA SER A 413 14.38 4.13 22.65
C SER A 413 15.89 3.93 22.61
N LEU A 414 16.69 4.96 22.85
CA LEU A 414 18.15 4.87 22.85
C LEU A 414 18.72 4.22 24.14
N LYS A 415 17.93 4.17 25.22
CA LYS A 415 18.34 3.47 26.46
C LYS A 415 18.10 1.95 26.41
N GLY A 416 17.29 1.46 25.48
CA GLY A 416 16.93 0.05 25.30
C GLY A 416 15.68 -0.32 26.04
#